data_af251fe209e20155ffdd9248a4954a60
#
_entry.id   af251fe209e20155ffdd9248a4954a60
#
_cell.length_a   1.000
_cell.length_b   1.000
_cell.length_c   1.000
_cell.angle_alpha   90.00
_cell.angle_beta   90.00
_cell.angle_gamma   90.00
#
_symmetry.space_group_name_H-M   'P 1'
#
loop_
_entity.id
_entity.type
_entity.pdbx_description
1 polymer ?
#
loop_
_entity_poly.entity_id
_entity_poly.type
_entity_poly.pdbx_seq_one_letter_code
_entity_poly.pdbx_strand_id
1 'polypeptide(L)'
;EEQNSDYYYAHHICPDFYVGSQKARNYTVCFSAEHHCPVWVAAPRHDCYNGSSGRSSYSRDPDIPSNLQYSSTDTGGGCNKGHMLGSAERTVTKATNKQVFYYSNIAPQFSSSFNTGGGAWNNLESFVDAQVCADTTYIVVGTYFEPFTDAYGKSCTSSKIDFGGRSDVSRPSMFYYLLLRTKNGNTKKSVMDCAASELKCAAFVLRHNMDKGHKPQAKDMMSVAE
;
A
#
# COMPACT_ATOMS: atom_id res chain seq x y z
N GLU A 1 11.30 -7.35 -18.07
CA GLU A 1 11.59 -6.35 -17.02
C GLU A 1 13.09 -6.34 -16.83
N GLU A 2 13.76 -5.25 -17.19
CA GLU A 2 15.16 -5.05 -16.86
C GLU A 2 15.27 -5.01 -15.33
N GLN A 3 15.98 -5.96 -14.75
CA GLN A 3 16.38 -5.90 -13.35
C GLN A 3 17.33 -4.71 -13.18
N ASN A 4 16.76 -3.57 -12.82
CA ASN A 4 17.58 -2.51 -12.27
C ASN A 4 18.03 -2.97 -10.87
N SER A 5 19.33 -2.95 -10.59
CA SER A 5 19.94 -3.39 -9.34
C SER A 5 19.37 -2.72 -8.07
N ASP A 6 18.60 -1.63 -8.24
CA ASP A 6 18.01 -0.84 -7.16
C ASP A 6 16.59 -1.28 -6.77
N TYR A 7 15.94 -2.12 -7.60
CA TYR A 7 14.55 -2.56 -7.37
C TYR A 7 14.43 -4.08 -7.38
N TYR A 8 13.67 -4.60 -6.40
CA TYR A 8 13.34 -6.01 -6.23
C TYR A 8 11.83 -6.18 -6.29
N TYR A 9 11.37 -7.20 -7.02
CA TYR A 9 9.95 -7.49 -7.18
C TYR A 9 9.61 -8.81 -6.52
N ALA A 10 8.53 -8.84 -5.72
CA ALA A 10 7.97 -10.07 -5.17
C ALA A 10 6.49 -10.19 -5.55
N HIS A 11 6.09 -11.37 -6.01
CA HIS A 11 4.73 -11.69 -6.46
C HIS A 11 4.11 -12.70 -5.51
N HIS A 12 3.34 -12.23 -4.54
CA HIS A 12 2.75 -13.09 -3.53
C HIS A 12 1.40 -13.65 -3.97
N ILE A 13 1.29 -14.97 -3.89
CA ILE A 13 0.06 -15.75 -4.09
C ILE A 13 -0.42 -16.20 -2.73
N CYS A 14 -1.74 -16.14 -2.49
CA CYS A 14 -2.33 -16.64 -1.24
C CYS A 14 -1.99 -18.14 -1.06
N PRO A 15 -1.43 -18.56 0.08
CA PRO A 15 -0.97 -19.94 0.24
C PRO A 15 -2.09 -20.97 0.23
N ASP A 16 -3.25 -20.60 0.77
CA ASP A 16 -4.37 -21.47 1.10
C ASP A 16 -5.75 -20.88 0.78
N PHE A 17 -5.79 -19.86 -0.07
CA PHE A 17 -7.04 -19.25 -0.52
C PHE A 17 -7.16 -19.34 -2.05
N TYR A 18 -8.32 -19.80 -2.53
CA TYR A 18 -8.57 -20.10 -3.94
C TYR A 18 -9.80 -19.34 -4.44
N VAL A 19 -9.72 -18.90 -5.70
CA VAL A 19 -10.85 -18.41 -6.48
C VAL A 19 -11.05 -19.41 -7.63
N GLY A 20 -12.14 -20.16 -7.58
CA GLY A 20 -12.30 -21.34 -8.43
C GLY A 20 -11.22 -22.40 -8.13
N SER A 21 -10.51 -22.86 -9.13
CA SER A 21 -9.43 -23.86 -9.00
C SER A 21 -8.04 -23.25 -8.82
N GLN A 22 -7.91 -21.93 -8.86
CA GLN A 22 -6.61 -21.24 -8.80
C GLN A 22 -6.41 -20.56 -7.46
N LYS A 23 -5.18 -20.60 -6.96
CA LYS A 23 -4.79 -19.78 -5.81
C LYS A 23 -4.95 -18.30 -6.15
N ALA A 24 -5.58 -17.57 -5.25
CA ALA A 24 -5.81 -16.14 -5.42
C ALA A 24 -4.49 -15.36 -5.34
N ARG A 25 -4.37 -14.30 -6.13
CA ARG A 25 -3.26 -13.34 -6.00
C ARG A 25 -3.43 -12.56 -4.70
N ASN A 26 -2.35 -12.45 -3.93
CA ASN A 26 -2.35 -11.61 -2.74
C ASN A 26 -1.93 -10.18 -3.09
N TYR A 27 -0.67 -9.98 -3.45
CA TYR A 27 -0.17 -8.69 -3.92
C TYR A 27 1.18 -8.84 -4.64
N THR A 28 1.56 -7.80 -5.35
CA THR A 28 2.91 -7.62 -5.89
C THR A 28 3.52 -6.40 -5.24
N VAL A 29 4.79 -6.48 -4.88
CA VAL A 29 5.56 -5.36 -4.33
C VAL A 29 6.77 -5.06 -5.20
N CYS A 30 7.07 -3.77 -5.36
CA CYS A 30 8.36 -3.25 -5.79
C CYS A 30 9.06 -2.66 -4.56
N PHE A 31 10.23 -3.19 -4.22
CA PHE A 31 11.02 -2.81 -3.06
C PHE A 31 12.33 -2.15 -3.49
N SER A 32 12.68 -1.02 -2.90
CA SER A 32 13.91 -0.29 -3.21
C SER A 32 15.06 -0.72 -2.30
N ALA A 33 16.19 -1.08 -2.92
CA ALA A 33 17.43 -1.33 -2.19
C ALA A 33 18.03 -0.04 -1.61
N GLU A 34 17.89 1.09 -2.31
CA GLU A 34 18.39 2.40 -1.86
C GLU A 34 17.61 2.94 -0.67
N HIS A 35 16.28 2.81 -0.73
CA HIS A 35 15.39 3.38 0.30
C HIS A 35 15.09 2.41 1.45
N HIS A 36 15.40 1.12 1.29
CA HIS A 36 15.02 0.04 2.22
C HIS A 36 13.51 0.09 2.57
N CYS A 37 12.70 0.31 1.54
CA CYS A 37 11.28 0.62 1.68
C CYS A 37 10.53 0.16 0.42
N PRO A 38 9.25 -0.27 0.51
CA PRO A 38 8.44 -0.49 -0.67
C PRO A 38 8.25 0.83 -1.44
N VAL A 39 8.40 0.76 -2.76
CA VAL A 39 8.10 1.86 -3.69
C VAL A 39 6.63 1.83 -4.06
N TRP A 40 6.10 0.63 -4.32
CA TRP A 40 4.66 0.43 -4.51
C TRP A 40 4.26 -1.02 -4.21
N VAL A 41 2.98 -1.16 -3.90
CA VAL A 41 2.28 -2.44 -3.75
C VAL A 41 1.03 -2.41 -4.59
N ALA A 42 0.84 -3.43 -5.43
CA ALA A 42 -0.34 -3.59 -6.27
C ALA A 42 -1.15 -4.83 -5.83
N ALA A 43 -2.45 -4.69 -5.67
CA ALA A 43 -3.28 -5.76 -5.15
C ALA A 43 -4.73 -5.71 -5.67
N PRO A 44 -5.42 -6.86 -5.77
CA PRO A 44 -6.86 -6.88 -5.91
C PRO A 44 -7.53 -6.61 -4.55
N ARG A 45 -8.65 -5.90 -4.54
CA ARG A 45 -9.55 -5.69 -3.41
C ARG A 45 -10.92 -6.26 -3.73
N HIS A 46 -11.40 -7.12 -2.87
CA HIS A 46 -12.73 -7.76 -2.99
C HIS A 46 -13.11 -8.37 -1.63
N ASP A 47 -14.40 -8.43 -1.34
CA ASP A 47 -14.91 -8.98 -0.07
C ASP A 47 -14.50 -10.43 0.18
N CYS A 48 -14.20 -11.21 -0.87
CA CYS A 48 -13.72 -12.59 -0.72
C CYS A 48 -12.40 -12.73 0.05
N TYR A 49 -11.62 -11.64 0.19
CA TYR A 49 -10.41 -11.63 1.02
C TYR A 49 -10.69 -11.35 2.51
N ASN A 50 -11.94 -11.02 2.84
CA ASN A 50 -12.36 -10.78 4.21
C ASN A 50 -12.71 -12.09 4.92
N GLY A 51 -12.36 -12.19 6.19
CA GLY A 51 -12.62 -13.34 7.04
C GLY A 51 -12.40 -12.97 8.50
N SER A 52 -12.09 -13.95 9.32
CA SER A 52 -11.94 -13.77 10.76
C SER A 52 -10.52 -14.05 11.28
N SER A 53 -9.52 -14.19 10.40
CA SER A 53 -8.15 -14.41 10.84
C SER A 53 -7.63 -13.16 11.58
N GLY A 54 -7.02 -13.39 12.74
CA GLY A 54 -6.39 -12.32 13.51
C GLY A 54 -5.08 -11.83 12.86
N ARG A 55 -4.57 -10.72 13.37
CA ARG A 55 -3.28 -10.13 12.94
C ARG A 55 -2.13 -11.11 13.09
N SER A 56 -1.17 -11.03 12.17
CA SER A 56 0.05 -11.83 12.17
C SER A 56 1.23 -11.08 12.78
N SER A 57 2.37 -11.75 12.91
CA SER A 57 3.62 -11.14 13.33
C SER A 57 4.43 -10.68 12.12
N TYR A 58 5.20 -9.60 12.30
CA TYR A 58 6.12 -9.11 11.28
C TYR A 58 7.24 -10.11 11.01
N SER A 59 7.65 -10.22 9.76
CA SER A 59 8.76 -11.05 9.34
C SER A 59 9.37 -10.54 8.03
N ARG A 60 10.57 -11.03 7.71
CA ARG A 60 11.16 -10.77 6.40
C ARG A 60 10.38 -11.48 5.32
N ASP A 61 10.30 -10.83 4.16
CA ASP A 61 9.80 -11.40 2.92
C ASP A 61 10.84 -12.39 2.37
N PRO A 62 10.47 -13.66 2.13
CA PRO A 62 11.42 -14.65 1.62
C PRO A 62 11.90 -14.35 0.19
N ASP A 63 11.15 -13.56 -0.58
CA ASP A 63 11.42 -13.26 -1.98
C ASP A 63 12.25 -11.97 -2.18
N ILE A 64 12.57 -11.25 -1.11
CA ILE A 64 13.41 -10.05 -1.10
C ILE A 64 14.71 -10.34 -0.31
N PRO A 65 15.90 -9.92 -0.78
CA PRO A 65 17.14 -10.15 -0.05
C PRO A 65 17.08 -9.66 1.40
N SER A 66 17.41 -10.53 2.34
CA SER A 66 17.24 -10.29 3.77
C SER A 66 18.06 -9.11 4.31
N ASN A 67 19.21 -8.84 3.71
CA ASN A 67 20.10 -7.73 4.08
C ASN A 67 19.55 -6.35 3.67
N LEU A 68 18.54 -6.30 2.81
CA LEU A 68 17.89 -5.06 2.39
C LEU A 68 16.68 -4.70 3.27
N GLN A 69 16.13 -5.69 3.97
CA GLN A 69 14.91 -5.54 4.76
C GLN A 69 15.21 -5.12 6.20
N TYR A 70 14.17 -4.74 6.91
CA TYR A 70 14.25 -4.49 8.36
C TYR A 70 14.69 -5.77 9.10
N SER A 71 15.36 -5.60 10.22
CA SER A 71 15.85 -6.69 11.07
C SER A 71 15.11 -6.79 12.40
N SER A 72 14.35 -5.78 12.76
CA SER A 72 13.57 -5.71 14.02
C SER A 72 12.23 -5.00 13.81
N THR A 73 11.43 -4.98 14.88
CA THR A 73 10.15 -4.25 14.92
C THR A 73 10.29 -2.83 15.49
N ASP A 74 11.51 -2.35 15.71
CA ASP A 74 11.76 -1.03 16.26
C ASP A 74 11.26 0.05 15.32
N THR A 75 10.84 1.17 15.88
CA THR A 75 10.37 2.33 15.15
C THR A 75 11.18 3.56 15.52
N GLY A 76 11.28 4.51 14.61
CA GLY A 76 12.02 5.76 14.81
C GLY A 76 11.52 6.85 13.90
N GLY A 77 12.16 8.01 13.95
CA GLY A 77 11.80 9.16 13.12
C GLY A 77 10.36 9.66 13.31
N GLY A 78 9.71 9.34 14.45
CA GLY A 78 8.32 9.67 14.71
C GLY A 78 7.31 8.86 13.87
N CYS A 79 7.73 7.69 13.37
CA CYS A 79 6.94 6.86 12.46
C CYS A 79 6.50 5.55 13.11
N ASN A 80 5.35 5.03 12.68
CA ASN A 80 4.90 3.66 12.89
C ASN A 80 5.23 2.79 11.67
N LYS A 81 5.11 1.48 11.85
CA LYS A 81 5.11 0.49 10.76
C LYS A 81 3.81 0.57 9.99
N GLY A 82 3.81 1.33 8.90
CA GLY A 82 2.65 1.52 8.04
C GLY A 82 2.54 0.43 6.98
N HIS A 83 1.41 -0.27 6.95
CA HIS A 83 1.11 -1.20 5.87
C HIS A 83 0.81 -0.45 4.57
N MET A 84 1.38 -0.93 3.45
CA MET A 84 0.96 -0.50 2.11
C MET A 84 -0.37 -1.16 1.74
N LEU A 85 -0.46 -2.47 1.81
CA LEU A 85 -1.71 -3.23 1.79
C LEU A 85 -2.11 -3.56 3.23
N GLY A 86 -3.26 -3.09 3.66
CA GLY A 86 -3.72 -3.18 5.05
C GLY A 86 -3.97 -4.62 5.51
N SER A 87 -3.67 -4.88 6.78
CA SER A 87 -3.91 -6.20 7.39
C SER A 87 -5.41 -6.57 7.43
N ALA A 88 -6.29 -5.60 7.63
CA ALA A 88 -7.74 -5.82 7.64
C ALA A 88 -8.30 -6.27 6.29
N GLU A 89 -7.57 -6.00 5.21
CA GLU A 89 -7.95 -6.32 3.84
C GLU A 89 -7.61 -7.76 3.43
N ARG A 90 -6.97 -8.53 4.30
CA ARG A 90 -6.46 -9.89 4.05
C ARG A 90 -6.69 -10.80 5.25
N THR A 91 -7.96 -10.90 5.69
CA THR A 91 -8.33 -11.69 6.87
C THR A 91 -8.99 -13.03 6.52
N VAL A 92 -9.02 -13.42 5.26
CA VAL A 92 -9.63 -14.66 4.78
C VAL A 92 -8.97 -15.89 5.40
N THR A 93 -7.63 -15.92 5.47
CA THR A 93 -6.88 -16.96 6.17
C THR A 93 -5.67 -16.36 6.91
N LYS A 94 -5.17 -17.10 7.91
CA LYS A 94 -3.98 -16.69 8.67
C LYS A 94 -2.73 -16.67 7.79
N ALA A 95 -2.59 -17.61 6.87
CA ALA A 95 -1.42 -17.67 5.98
C ALA A 95 -1.43 -16.51 4.97
N THR A 96 -2.59 -16.15 4.42
CA THR A 96 -2.74 -14.97 3.57
C THR A 96 -2.47 -13.68 4.34
N ASN A 97 -2.97 -13.56 5.58
CA ASN A 97 -2.72 -12.40 6.44
C ASN A 97 -1.24 -12.27 6.81
N LYS A 98 -0.52 -13.39 7.00
CA LYS A 98 0.91 -13.37 7.32
C LYS A 98 1.74 -12.64 6.26
N GLN A 99 1.40 -12.79 4.98
CA GLN A 99 2.16 -12.16 3.90
C GLN A 99 2.09 -10.63 3.94
N VAL A 100 0.98 -10.02 4.37
CA VAL A 100 0.90 -8.55 4.49
C VAL A 100 1.70 -8.00 5.69
N PHE A 101 2.21 -8.87 6.57
CA PHE A 101 3.15 -8.52 7.63
C PHE A 101 4.62 -8.71 7.20
N TYR A 102 4.89 -9.04 5.94
CA TYR A 102 6.25 -9.00 5.43
C TYR A 102 6.76 -7.56 5.44
N TYR A 103 8.02 -7.37 5.84
CA TYR A 103 8.64 -6.05 5.89
C TYR A 103 8.67 -5.35 4.54
N SER A 104 8.62 -6.10 3.43
CA SER A 104 8.48 -5.54 2.09
C SER A 104 7.17 -4.77 1.85
N ASN A 105 6.14 -5.01 2.67
CA ASN A 105 4.85 -4.31 2.63
C ASN A 105 4.75 -3.16 3.64
N ILE A 106 5.85 -2.81 4.32
CA ILE A 106 5.86 -1.86 5.44
C ILE A 106 6.71 -0.64 5.11
N ALA A 107 6.12 0.53 5.20
CA ALA A 107 6.80 1.82 5.08
C ALA A 107 6.73 2.62 6.39
N PRO A 108 7.73 3.45 6.70
CA PRO A 108 7.61 4.41 7.80
C PRO A 108 6.47 5.40 7.53
N GLN A 109 5.51 5.51 8.46
CA GLN A 109 4.41 6.47 8.37
C GLN A 109 4.33 7.28 9.67
N PHE A 110 4.21 8.60 9.58
CA PHE A 110 4.10 9.46 10.77
C PHE A 110 3.00 8.99 11.71
N SER A 111 3.38 8.71 12.96
CA SER A 111 2.51 8.10 13.96
C SER A 111 1.43 9.04 14.48
N SER A 112 1.72 10.33 14.54
CA SER A 112 0.84 11.32 15.20
C SER A 112 -0.25 11.88 14.27
N SER A 113 0.00 11.94 12.95
CA SER A 113 -0.88 12.66 12.02
C SER A 113 -1.32 11.84 10.81
N PHE A 114 -0.56 10.82 10.42
CA PHE A 114 -0.76 10.10 9.17
C PHE A 114 -1.33 8.70 9.40
N ASN A 115 -0.63 7.84 10.15
CA ASN A 115 -0.93 6.41 10.35
C ASN A 115 -1.93 6.12 11.46
N THR A 116 -2.19 7.05 12.37
CA THR A 116 -3.02 6.81 13.56
C THR A 116 -4.52 6.88 13.24
N GLY A 117 -5.36 6.35 14.10
CA GLY A 117 -6.82 6.49 13.99
C GLY A 117 -7.22 7.98 13.86
N GLY A 118 -7.94 8.30 12.77
CA GLY A 118 -8.23 9.66 12.36
C GLY A 118 -7.06 10.41 11.71
N GLY A 119 -5.94 9.76 11.44
CA GLY A 119 -4.87 10.31 10.63
C GLY A 119 -5.24 10.39 9.16
N ALA A 120 -4.49 11.19 8.40
CA ALA A 120 -4.83 11.47 7.00
C ALA A 120 -4.84 10.20 6.13
N TRP A 121 -3.87 9.30 6.30
CA TRP A 121 -3.81 8.03 5.57
C TRP A 121 -4.94 7.09 5.98
N ASN A 122 -5.21 6.95 7.27
CA ASN A 122 -6.31 6.15 7.78
C ASN A 122 -7.68 6.64 7.26
N ASN A 123 -7.87 7.95 7.13
CA ASN A 123 -9.08 8.52 6.54
C ASN A 123 -9.19 8.21 5.03
N LEU A 124 -8.06 8.21 4.30
CA LEU A 124 -8.03 7.80 2.90
C LEU A 124 -8.33 6.31 2.74
N GLU A 125 -7.73 5.45 3.55
CA GLU A 125 -8.03 4.01 3.56
C GLU A 125 -9.52 3.75 3.81
N SER A 126 -10.13 4.42 4.78
CA SER A 126 -11.57 4.32 5.07
C SER A 126 -12.43 4.79 3.88
N PHE A 127 -12.00 5.83 3.17
CA PHE A 127 -12.67 6.27 1.95
C PHE A 127 -12.57 5.21 0.83
N VAL A 128 -11.39 4.59 0.67
CA VAL A 128 -11.15 3.53 -0.31
C VAL A 128 -11.99 2.30 0.01
N ASP A 129 -12.08 1.90 1.28
CA ASP A 129 -12.90 0.77 1.73
C ASP A 129 -14.37 0.94 1.29
N ALA A 130 -14.89 2.15 1.37
CA ALA A 130 -16.24 2.46 0.92
C ALA A 130 -16.42 2.38 -0.63
N GLN A 131 -15.34 2.30 -1.40
CA GLN A 131 -15.38 2.14 -2.85
C GLN A 131 -15.32 0.67 -3.30
N VAL A 132 -14.99 -0.26 -2.41
CA VAL A 132 -14.99 -1.70 -2.70
C VAL A 132 -16.41 -2.13 -3.06
N CYS A 133 -16.54 -2.96 -4.07
CA CYS A 133 -17.82 -3.37 -4.64
C CYS A 133 -17.83 -4.86 -4.98
N ALA A 134 -18.92 -5.34 -5.59
CA ALA A 134 -19.04 -6.76 -5.97
C ALA A 134 -18.08 -7.18 -7.09
N ASP A 135 -17.64 -6.23 -7.94
CA ASP A 135 -16.56 -6.47 -8.89
C ASP A 135 -15.20 -6.22 -8.20
N THR A 136 -14.14 -6.87 -8.65
CA THR A 136 -12.80 -6.65 -8.12
C THR A 136 -12.34 -5.21 -8.38
N THR A 137 -11.90 -4.54 -7.32
CA THR A 137 -11.21 -3.26 -7.38
C THR A 137 -9.71 -3.52 -7.36
N TYR A 138 -8.96 -2.93 -8.28
CA TYR A 138 -7.49 -3.01 -8.26
C TYR A 138 -6.93 -1.74 -7.66
N ILE A 139 -5.93 -1.91 -6.81
CA ILE A 139 -5.23 -0.82 -6.14
C ILE A 139 -3.75 -0.84 -6.43
N VAL A 140 -3.14 0.35 -6.45
CA VAL A 140 -1.69 0.54 -6.30
C VAL A 140 -1.47 1.58 -5.22
N VAL A 141 -0.73 1.19 -4.19
CA VAL A 141 -0.32 2.06 -3.09
C VAL A 141 1.15 2.29 -3.20
N GLY A 142 1.61 3.53 -3.16
CA GLY A 142 3.02 3.81 -3.35
C GLY A 142 3.55 4.93 -2.48
N THR A 143 4.88 5.04 -2.50
CA THR A 143 5.70 6.01 -1.78
C THR A 143 6.50 6.85 -2.75
N TYR A 144 6.85 8.06 -2.34
CA TYR A 144 7.69 8.98 -3.10
C TYR A 144 8.75 9.57 -2.18
N PHE A 145 9.97 9.76 -2.67
CA PHE A 145 11.11 10.12 -1.84
C PHE A 145 11.77 11.46 -2.19
N GLU A 146 11.41 12.06 -3.31
CA GLU A 146 11.86 13.42 -3.64
C GLU A 146 11.03 14.47 -2.88
N PRO A 147 11.49 15.74 -2.78
CA PRO A 147 10.69 16.81 -2.20
C PRO A 147 9.32 16.93 -2.89
N PHE A 148 8.26 16.97 -2.10
CA PHE A 148 6.89 17.05 -2.60
C PHE A 148 6.16 18.25 -2.01
N THR A 149 5.48 19.03 -2.87
CA THR A 149 4.58 20.11 -2.48
C THR A 149 3.17 19.80 -2.94
N ASP A 150 2.23 19.78 -2.00
CA ASP A 150 0.84 19.46 -2.27
C ASP A 150 0.05 20.63 -2.91
N ALA A 151 -1.19 20.37 -3.31
CA ALA A 151 -2.08 21.38 -3.88
C ALA A 151 -2.52 22.47 -2.87
N TYR A 152 -2.15 22.32 -1.60
CA TYR A 152 -2.35 23.33 -0.55
C TYR A 152 -1.13 24.23 -0.37
N GLY A 153 -0.07 24.04 -1.17
CA GLY A 153 1.17 24.80 -1.10
C GLY A 153 2.08 24.43 0.09
N LYS A 154 1.85 23.28 0.72
CA LYS A 154 2.68 22.77 1.81
C LYS A 154 3.63 21.69 1.31
N SER A 155 4.83 21.63 1.87
CA SER A 155 5.89 20.72 1.41
C SER A 155 6.26 19.68 2.47
N CYS A 156 6.79 18.56 2.00
CA CYS A 156 7.44 17.53 2.78
C CYS A 156 8.68 17.03 2.04
N THR A 157 9.71 16.67 2.78
CA THR A 157 10.95 16.09 2.24
C THR A 157 11.18 14.71 2.84
N SER A 158 11.80 13.83 2.06
CA SER A 158 12.32 12.57 2.54
C SER A 158 13.53 12.79 3.46
N SER A 159 13.79 11.84 4.33
CA SER A 159 15.00 11.80 5.15
C SER A 159 15.34 10.36 5.52
N LYS A 160 16.62 10.06 5.73
CA LYS A 160 17.04 8.80 6.33
C LYS A 160 16.72 8.83 7.82
N ILE A 161 16.20 7.72 8.33
CA ILE A 161 15.83 7.56 9.74
C ILE A 161 16.28 6.20 10.27
N ASP A 162 16.41 6.11 11.58
CA ASP A 162 16.51 4.83 12.29
C ASP A 162 15.14 4.15 12.29
N PHE A 163 15.04 2.97 11.69
CA PHE A 163 13.77 2.26 11.58
C PHE A 163 14.00 0.77 11.30
N GLY A 164 13.28 -0.11 11.99
CA GLY A 164 13.35 -1.54 11.75
C GLY A 164 14.72 -2.16 11.99
N GLY A 165 15.52 -1.59 12.91
CA GLY A 165 16.90 -2.04 13.20
C GLY A 165 17.93 -1.60 12.15
N ARG A 166 17.63 -0.56 11.37
CA ARG A 166 18.51 0.05 10.35
C ARG A 166 18.57 1.56 10.58
N SER A 167 19.67 2.21 10.21
CA SER A 167 19.87 3.67 10.31
C SER A 167 19.73 4.39 8.95
N ASP A 168 19.40 3.68 7.89
CA ASP A 168 19.45 4.15 6.51
C ASP A 168 18.10 4.01 5.76
N VAL A 169 17.01 3.84 6.49
CA VAL A 169 15.67 3.73 5.88
C VAL A 169 15.16 5.11 5.47
N SER A 170 14.75 5.25 4.21
CA SER A 170 14.13 6.50 3.75
C SER A 170 12.69 6.60 4.26
N ARG A 171 12.41 7.70 4.96
CA ARG A 171 11.03 8.09 5.27
C ARG A 171 10.44 8.80 4.05
N PRO A 172 9.34 8.32 3.46
CA PRO A 172 8.75 8.95 2.29
C PRO A 172 8.33 10.41 2.53
N SER A 173 8.34 11.23 1.49
CA SER A 173 7.79 12.59 1.48
C SER A 173 6.30 12.62 1.15
N MET A 174 5.82 11.61 0.39
CA MET A 174 4.44 11.53 -0.07
C MET A 174 4.04 10.06 -0.23
N PHE A 175 2.76 9.79 -0.06
CA PHE A 175 2.12 8.52 -0.41
C PHE A 175 1.04 8.76 -1.44
N TYR A 176 0.86 7.80 -2.35
CA TYR A 176 -0.22 7.81 -3.32
C TYR A 176 -1.07 6.53 -3.25
N TYR A 177 -2.31 6.66 -3.67
CA TYR A 177 -3.28 5.56 -3.72
C TYR A 177 -4.04 5.62 -5.04
N LEU A 178 -3.84 4.62 -5.88
CA LEU A 178 -4.53 4.45 -7.15
C LEU A 178 -5.63 3.41 -7.02
N LEU A 179 -6.79 3.67 -7.62
CA LEU A 179 -7.92 2.74 -7.66
C LEU A 179 -8.39 2.60 -9.11
N LEU A 180 -8.68 1.36 -9.49
CA LEU A 180 -9.33 1.04 -10.76
C LEU A 180 -10.45 0.04 -10.51
N ARG A 181 -11.67 0.36 -10.94
CA ARG A 181 -12.81 -0.56 -10.88
C ARG A 181 -13.81 -0.29 -12.01
N THR A 182 -14.79 -1.18 -12.17
CA THR A 182 -15.95 -0.92 -13.03
C THR A 182 -16.82 0.20 -12.44
N LYS A 183 -17.40 1.03 -13.29
CA LYS A 183 -18.34 2.11 -12.85
C LYS A 183 -19.56 1.53 -12.15
N ASN A 184 -20.13 0.47 -12.70
CA ASN A 184 -21.32 -0.20 -12.14
C ASN A 184 -21.01 -0.90 -10.80
N GLY A 185 -19.85 -1.55 -10.67
CA GLY A 185 -19.44 -2.25 -9.47
C GLY A 185 -20.05 -3.66 -9.28
N ASN A 186 -20.93 -4.12 -10.19
CA ASN A 186 -21.55 -5.46 -10.16
C ASN A 186 -21.80 -5.97 -11.58
N THR A 187 -20.79 -5.91 -12.43
CA THR A 187 -20.85 -6.37 -13.82
C THR A 187 -20.53 -7.84 -13.97
N LYS A 188 -19.87 -8.42 -12.96
CA LYS A 188 -19.28 -9.78 -13.00
C LYS A 188 -18.23 -9.94 -14.10
N LYS A 189 -17.68 -8.82 -14.60
CA LYS A 189 -16.60 -8.78 -15.57
C LYS A 189 -15.27 -8.45 -14.90
N SER A 190 -14.18 -8.98 -15.46
CA SER A 190 -12.85 -8.45 -15.18
C SER A 190 -12.73 -7.03 -15.76
N VAL A 191 -11.96 -6.15 -15.10
CA VAL A 191 -11.61 -4.84 -15.68
C VAL A 191 -10.90 -4.98 -17.04
N MET A 192 -10.23 -6.12 -17.28
CA MET A 192 -9.55 -6.42 -18.55
C MET A 192 -10.52 -6.68 -19.68
N ASP A 193 -11.77 -7.05 -19.37
CA ASP A 193 -12.84 -7.35 -20.35
C ASP A 193 -13.80 -6.18 -20.53
N CYS A 194 -13.47 -5.02 -19.95
CA CYS A 194 -14.30 -3.82 -20.00
C CYS A 194 -13.73 -2.79 -20.99
N ALA A 195 -14.63 -2.07 -21.68
CA ALA A 195 -14.24 -0.86 -22.40
C ALA A 195 -13.82 0.24 -21.39
N ALA A 196 -12.97 1.17 -21.81
CA ALA A 196 -12.53 2.28 -20.96
C ALA A 196 -13.71 3.11 -20.42
N SER A 197 -14.80 3.23 -21.20
CA SER A 197 -16.04 3.93 -20.78
C SER A 197 -16.79 3.24 -19.65
N GLU A 198 -16.57 1.95 -19.42
CA GLU A 198 -17.16 1.16 -18.34
C GLU A 198 -16.32 1.23 -17.04
N LEU A 199 -15.11 1.77 -17.11
CA LEU A 199 -14.17 1.84 -16.00
C LEU A 199 -14.14 3.23 -15.38
N LYS A 200 -13.80 3.28 -14.10
CA LYS A 200 -13.39 4.50 -13.40
C LYS A 200 -12.11 4.24 -12.62
N CYS A 201 -11.25 5.25 -12.60
CA CYS A 201 -10.05 5.26 -11.78
C CYS A 201 -9.97 6.56 -10.99
N ALA A 202 -9.20 6.52 -9.91
CA ALA A 202 -8.87 7.68 -9.09
C ALA A 202 -7.43 7.54 -8.60
N ALA A 203 -6.71 8.65 -8.55
CA ALA A 203 -5.39 8.75 -7.96
C ALA A 203 -5.43 9.81 -6.85
N PHE A 204 -5.08 9.41 -5.65
CA PHE A 204 -4.93 10.30 -4.50
C PHE A 204 -3.47 10.42 -4.15
N VAL A 205 -3.03 11.63 -3.83
CA VAL A 205 -1.69 11.91 -3.32
C VAL A 205 -1.80 12.67 -2.01
N LEU A 206 -1.11 12.19 -0.98
CA LEU A 206 -1.07 12.83 0.32
C LEU A 206 0.38 13.10 0.70
N ARG A 207 0.68 14.36 0.99
CA ARG A 207 1.93 14.76 1.63
C ARG A 207 2.07 14.02 2.95
N HIS A 208 3.23 13.42 3.22
CA HIS A 208 3.38 12.53 4.37
C HIS A 208 3.15 13.23 5.72
N ASN A 209 3.53 14.51 5.84
CA ASN A 209 3.26 15.32 7.03
C ASN A 209 1.91 16.07 6.97
N MET A 210 0.89 15.47 6.34
CA MET A 210 -0.47 15.99 6.33
C MET A 210 -1.02 16.14 7.75
N ASP A 211 -1.86 17.14 7.95
CA ASP A 211 -2.48 17.39 9.26
C ASP A 211 -3.40 16.24 9.69
N LYS A 212 -3.37 15.89 10.97
CA LYS A 212 -4.31 14.91 11.54
C LYS A 212 -5.75 15.36 11.31
N GLY A 213 -6.61 14.42 10.96
CA GLY A 213 -8.02 14.69 10.67
C GLY A 213 -8.31 15.07 9.22
N HIS A 214 -7.28 15.28 8.39
CA HIS A 214 -7.48 15.52 6.96
C HIS A 214 -8.28 14.36 6.34
N LYS A 215 -9.35 14.72 5.62
CA LYS A 215 -10.18 13.77 4.86
C LYS A 215 -9.90 13.96 3.37
N PRO A 216 -9.95 12.90 2.56
CA PRO A 216 -9.74 13.00 1.11
C PRO A 216 -10.64 14.03 0.46
N GLN A 217 -10.06 14.87 -0.37
CA GLN A 217 -10.73 15.95 -1.09
C GLN A 217 -10.33 15.94 -2.58
N ALA A 218 -11.04 16.66 -3.42
CA ALA A 218 -10.71 16.79 -4.83
C ALA A 218 -9.29 17.34 -5.08
N LYS A 219 -8.79 18.19 -4.18
CA LYS A 219 -7.41 18.72 -4.26
C LYS A 219 -6.32 17.68 -3.99
N ASP A 220 -6.66 16.55 -3.37
CA ASP A 220 -5.74 15.44 -3.16
C ASP A 220 -5.67 14.52 -4.38
N MET A 221 -6.48 14.77 -5.40
CA MET A 221 -6.52 13.95 -6.61
C MET A 221 -5.61 14.53 -7.70
N MET A 222 -4.93 13.62 -8.39
CA MET A 222 -4.13 13.91 -9.58
C MET A 222 -4.60 13.02 -10.74
N SER A 223 -4.26 13.38 -11.97
CA SER A 223 -4.41 12.44 -13.08
C SER A 223 -3.38 11.31 -12.95
N VAL A 224 -3.69 10.14 -13.47
CA VAL A 224 -2.75 8.99 -13.45
C VAL A 224 -1.53 9.25 -14.34
N ALA A 225 -1.63 10.23 -15.26
CA ALA A 225 -0.54 10.62 -16.13
C ALA A 225 0.43 11.65 -15.47
N GLU A 226 0.03 12.28 -14.40
CA GLU A 226 0.86 13.18 -13.59
C GLU A 226 1.69 12.40 -12.58
#